data_14d27e7d7089a1e1f155c2d212e2212d
#
_entry.id   14d27e7d7089a1e1f155c2d212e2212d
#
_cell.length_a   1.000
_cell.length_b   1.000
_cell.length_c   1.000
_cell.angle_alpha   90.00
_cell.angle_beta   90.00
_cell.angle_gamma   90.00
#
_symmetry.space_group_name_H-M   'P 1'
#
loop_
_entity.id
_entity.type
_entity.pdbx_description
1 polymer ?
#
loop_
_entity_poly.entity_id
_entity_poly.type
_entity_poly.pdbx_seq_one_letter_code
_entity_poly.pdbx_strand_id
1 'polypeptide(L)'
;MDKYDLCIIGAGPSGYAAAMRAVDFGKRVVLIEKDKIGGAGLYNGALSSKTMWELSQKLRTINEGVESAGRKGVELSWEDVQKNLQAATFDRKFQYSCHIKLLQSEALNNIFKYERGLGTFIDNHHIEIQKNNNTTKTIYAENIIIATGSKPRSLPDIEVDEEIIMTSDGVDHMSDFPKSMVIVGAGVIGCEYATIFSNFGKTKVYLIDRSERVLPFEDEDISELISNNLIENGVTIHSKAQLERLEKKNDELYLKSENDSYPDFNFKNHNE
;
A
#
# COMPACT_ATOMS: atom_id res chain seq x y z
N MET A 1 -13.51 -20.35 -29.79
CA MET A 1 -12.60 -20.03 -28.69
C MET A 1 -11.63 -18.97 -29.14
N ASP A 2 -11.52 -17.86 -28.40
CA ASP A 2 -10.61 -16.77 -28.74
C ASP A 2 -9.17 -17.19 -28.48
N LYS A 3 -8.25 -16.78 -29.40
CA LYS A 3 -6.83 -17.10 -29.31
C LYS A 3 -6.03 -15.80 -29.15
N TYR A 4 -5.04 -15.81 -28.26
CA TYR A 4 -4.17 -14.68 -27.97
C TYR A 4 -2.69 -15.11 -27.99
N ASP A 5 -1.78 -14.21 -28.33
CA ASP A 5 -0.34 -14.42 -28.18
C ASP A 5 0.05 -14.36 -26.71
N LEU A 6 -0.65 -13.50 -25.95
CA LEU A 6 -0.37 -13.27 -24.54
C LEU A 6 -1.66 -13.07 -23.75
N CYS A 7 -1.79 -13.84 -22.65
CA CYS A 7 -2.76 -13.60 -21.60
C CYS A 7 -2.06 -13.05 -20.37
N ILE A 8 -2.62 -12.01 -19.76
CA ILE A 8 -2.10 -11.43 -18.53
C ILE A 8 -3.18 -11.49 -17.48
N ILE A 9 -2.90 -12.15 -16.35
CA ILE A 9 -3.83 -12.29 -15.22
C ILE A 9 -3.45 -11.29 -14.14
N GLY A 10 -4.28 -10.26 -13.97
CA GLY A 10 -4.12 -9.13 -13.08
C GLY A 10 -3.73 -7.85 -13.81
N ALA A 11 -4.50 -6.77 -13.59
CA ALA A 11 -4.29 -5.46 -14.19
C ALA A 11 -3.74 -4.43 -13.19
N GLY A 12 -2.91 -4.89 -12.25
CA GLY A 12 -2.04 -4.03 -11.44
C GLY A 12 -0.92 -3.42 -12.28
N PRO A 13 0.01 -2.65 -11.67
CA PRO A 13 1.06 -1.94 -12.41
C PRO A 13 1.87 -2.85 -13.33
N SER A 14 2.27 -4.02 -12.87
CA SER A 14 3.06 -4.98 -13.66
C SER A 14 2.28 -5.56 -14.83
N GLY A 15 1.04 -6.01 -14.59
CA GLY A 15 0.20 -6.59 -15.65
C GLY A 15 -0.20 -5.55 -16.70
N TYR A 16 -0.52 -4.34 -16.26
CA TYR A 16 -0.81 -3.24 -17.17
C TYR A 16 0.41 -2.89 -18.05
N ALA A 17 1.60 -2.74 -17.44
CA ALA A 17 2.82 -2.43 -18.18
C ALA A 17 3.16 -3.54 -19.20
N ALA A 18 3.03 -4.81 -18.80
CA ALA A 18 3.24 -5.96 -19.68
C ALA A 18 2.26 -5.96 -20.85
N ALA A 19 0.97 -5.65 -20.61
CA ALA A 19 -0.04 -5.57 -21.66
C ALA A 19 0.28 -4.48 -22.67
N MET A 20 0.62 -3.26 -22.20
CA MET A 20 0.96 -2.14 -23.07
C MET A 20 2.19 -2.48 -23.91
N ARG A 21 3.22 -3.04 -23.31
CA ARG A 21 4.43 -3.41 -24.02
C ARG A 21 4.18 -4.48 -25.10
N ALA A 22 3.33 -5.45 -24.80
CA ALA A 22 2.97 -6.47 -25.80
C ALA A 22 2.14 -5.90 -26.95
N VAL A 23 1.25 -4.95 -26.68
CA VAL A 23 0.52 -4.21 -27.72
C VAL A 23 1.47 -3.41 -28.64
N ASP A 24 2.48 -2.74 -28.07
CA ASP A 24 3.52 -2.04 -28.84
C ASP A 24 4.27 -2.97 -29.80
N PHE A 25 4.43 -4.23 -29.45
CA PHE A 25 5.01 -5.28 -30.31
C PHE A 25 3.99 -5.89 -31.29
N GLY A 26 2.80 -5.35 -31.40
CA GLY A 26 1.75 -5.85 -32.29
C GLY A 26 1.18 -7.22 -31.88
N LYS A 27 1.36 -7.62 -30.62
CA LYS A 27 0.85 -8.89 -30.11
C LYS A 27 -0.63 -8.79 -29.78
N ARG A 28 -1.35 -9.89 -30.00
CA ARG A 28 -2.75 -10.01 -29.61
C ARG A 28 -2.83 -10.37 -28.13
N VAL A 29 -3.30 -9.42 -27.32
CA VAL A 29 -3.25 -9.47 -25.85
C VAL A 29 -4.63 -9.52 -25.24
N VAL A 30 -4.82 -10.36 -24.21
CA VAL A 30 -5.93 -10.28 -23.28
C VAL A 30 -5.41 -9.95 -21.89
N LEU A 31 -5.97 -8.91 -21.28
CA LEU A 31 -5.72 -8.51 -19.91
C LEU A 31 -6.96 -8.83 -19.06
N ILE A 32 -6.79 -9.69 -18.06
CA ILE A 32 -7.89 -10.16 -17.18
C ILE A 32 -7.72 -9.50 -15.81
N GLU A 33 -8.80 -8.90 -15.30
CA GLU A 33 -8.83 -8.31 -13.96
C GLU A 33 -10.13 -8.66 -13.24
N LYS A 34 -10.00 -9.19 -12.03
CA LYS A 34 -11.16 -9.60 -11.22
C LYS A 34 -11.84 -8.44 -10.50
N ASP A 35 -11.08 -7.38 -10.15
CA ASP A 35 -11.55 -6.27 -9.32
C ASP A 35 -11.39 -4.93 -10.05
N LYS A 36 -10.39 -4.15 -9.74
CA LYS A 36 -10.18 -2.79 -10.26
C LYS A 36 -8.84 -2.69 -10.96
N ILE A 37 -8.83 -2.08 -12.14
CA ILE A 37 -7.59 -1.76 -12.85
C ILE A 37 -6.70 -0.86 -12.00
N GLY A 38 -5.40 -1.13 -11.98
CA GLY A 38 -4.41 -0.42 -11.16
C GLY A 38 -4.02 -1.17 -9.89
N GLY A 39 -4.87 -2.12 -9.42
CA GLY A 39 -4.58 -2.99 -8.27
C GLY A 39 -4.07 -2.25 -7.04
N ALA A 40 -3.24 -2.91 -6.24
CA ALA A 40 -2.64 -2.33 -5.03
C ALA A 40 -1.77 -1.09 -5.32
N GLY A 41 -1.21 -0.99 -6.51
CA GLY A 41 -0.43 0.20 -6.91
C GLY A 41 -1.24 1.48 -6.92
N LEU A 42 -2.56 1.39 -7.12
CA LEU A 42 -3.46 2.54 -7.19
C LEU A 42 -4.34 2.69 -5.94
N TYR A 43 -4.78 1.57 -5.36
CA TYR A 43 -5.82 1.59 -4.33
C TYR A 43 -5.33 1.22 -2.93
N ASN A 44 -4.19 0.53 -2.82
CA ASN A 44 -3.73 -0.06 -1.57
C ASN A 44 -2.24 0.20 -1.39
N GLY A 45 -1.90 1.41 -1.00
CA GLY A 45 -0.60 1.74 -0.45
C GLY A 45 0.41 2.40 -1.38
N ALA A 46 0.70 1.92 -2.60
CA ALA A 46 1.86 2.45 -3.33
C ALA A 46 1.69 3.92 -3.78
N LEU A 47 0.55 4.30 -4.33
CA LEU A 47 0.29 5.70 -4.71
C LEU A 47 0.00 6.57 -3.49
N SER A 48 -0.81 6.07 -2.56
CA SER A 48 -1.21 6.80 -1.38
C SER A 48 -0.04 7.03 -0.43
N SER A 49 0.75 6.02 -0.11
CA SER A 49 1.92 6.20 0.76
C SER A 49 2.93 7.18 0.17
N LYS A 50 3.18 7.15 -1.15
CA LYS A 50 4.08 8.12 -1.81
C LYS A 50 3.50 9.54 -1.81
N THR A 51 2.19 9.68 -2.00
CA THR A 51 1.50 10.98 -1.91
C THR A 51 1.58 11.53 -0.49
N MET A 52 1.32 10.70 0.54
CA MET A 52 1.48 11.10 1.94
C MET A 52 2.92 11.44 2.28
N TRP A 53 3.87 10.63 1.81
CA TRP A 53 5.30 10.88 2.04
C TRP A 53 5.72 12.24 1.48
N GLU A 54 5.39 12.51 0.22
CA GLU A 54 5.71 13.79 -0.42
C GLU A 54 5.05 14.98 0.31
N LEU A 55 3.78 14.84 0.69
CA LEU A 55 3.05 15.87 1.42
C LEU A 55 3.68 16.12 2.81
N SER A 56 4.03 15.05 3.53
CA SER A 56 4.68 15.13 4.84
C SER A 56 6.05 15.78 4.78
N GLN A 57 6.86 15.47 3.77
CA GLN A 57 8.17 16.10 3.54
C GLN A 57 8.05 17.58 3.24
N LYS A 58 7.08 17.96 2.39
CA LYS A 58 6.81 19.38 2.10
C LYS A 58 6.42 20.14 3.37
N LEU A 59 5.52 19.56 4.17
CA LEU A 59 5.09 20.17 5.43
C LEU A 59 6.26 20.37 6.39
N ARG A 60 7.08 19.33 6.56
CA ARG A 60 8.28 19.40 7.41
C ARG A 60 9.22 20.50 6.95
N THR A 61 9.57 20.54 5.65
CA THR A 61 10.48 21.55 5.11
C THR A 61 9.95 22.98 5.31
N ILE A 62 8.63 23.18 5.12
CA ILE A 62 7.98 24.48 5.39
C ILE A 62 8.11 24.83 6.86
N ASN A 63 7.83 23.90 7.77
CA ASN A 63 7.85 24.15 9.20
C ASN A 63 9.26 24.44 9.72
N GLU A 64 10.27 23.70 9.28
CA GLU A 64 11.68 23.98 9.60
C GLU A 64 12.06 25.43 9.21
N GLY A 65 11.63 25.89 8.02
CA GLY A 65 11.87 27.27 7.58
C GLY A 65 11.09 28.33 8.37
N VAL A 66 9.83 28.06 8.69
CA VAL A 66 8.96 29.00 9.43
C VAL A 66 9.40 29.11 10.90
N GLU A 67 9.73 27.99 11.54
CA GLU A 67 10.17 27.93 12.94
C GLU A 67 11.55 28.55 13.13
N SER A 68 12.46 28.36 12.18
CA SER A 68 13.77 29.04 12.19
C SER A 68 13.66 30.57 12.13
N ALA A 69 12.54 31.07 11.57
CA ALA A 69 12.20 32.50 11.57
C ALA A 69 11.40 32.93 12.83
N GLY A 70 11.25 32.05 13.84
CA GLY A 70 10.53 32.33 15.07
C GLY A 70 9.04 32.44 14.93
N ARG A 71 8.45 31.79 13.92
CA ARG A 71 7.01 31.77 13.63
C ARG A 71 6.41 30.42 13.93
N LYS A 72 5.09 30.38 14.18
CA LYS A 72 4.36 29.12 14.35
C LYS A 72 4.28 28.37 13.01
N GLY A 73 4.59 27.07 13.06
CA GLY A 73 4.48 26.18 11.91
C GLY A 73 3.06 26.05 11.35
N VAL A 74 2.96 25.49 10.15
CA VAL A 74 1.71 25.17 9.46
C VAL A 74 1.25 23.78 9.90
N GLU A 75 -0.03 23.60 10.05
CA GLU A 75 -0.65 22.30 10.35
C GLU A 75 -1.56 21.88 9.21
N LEU A 76 -1.57 20.58 8.90
CA LEU A 76 -2.52 19.96 7.99
C LEU A 76 -3.54 19.16 8.80
N SER A 77 -4.80 19.19 8.39
CA SER A 77 -5.82 18.26 8.87
C SER A 77 -5.74 16.93 8.11
N TRP A 78 -6.30 15.87 8.68
CA TRP A 78 -6.43 14.60 7.96
C TRP A 78 -7.30 14.74 6.70
N GLU A 79 -8.31 15.59 6.75
CA GLU A 79 -9.14 15.93 5.59
C GLU A 79 -8.31 16.49 4.42
N ASP A 80 -7.31 17.34 4.71
CA ASP A 80 -6.41 17.87 3.68
C ASP A 80 -5.54 16.76 3.08
N VAL A 81 -5.05 15.83 3.91
CA VAL A 81 -4.34 14.64 3.44
C VAL A 81 -5.23 13.81 2.52
N GLN A 82 -6.43 13.48 2.97
CA GLN A 82 -7.38 12.69 2.18
C GLN A 82 -7.76 13.34 0.85
N LYS A 83 -7.94 14.65 0.80
CA LYS A 83 -8.19 15.38 -0.46
C LYS A 83 -7.04 15.18 -1.46
N ASN A 84 -5.80 15.23 -1.00
CA ASN A 84 -4.63 14.99 -1.85
C ASN A 84 -4.58 13.53 -2.34
N LEU A 85 -4.87 12.55 -1.47
CA LEU A 85 -4.92 11.13 -1.84
C LEU A 85 -6.01 10.86 -2.89
N GLN A 86 -7.21 11.41 -2.67
CA GLN A 86 -8.33 11.27 -3.59
C GLN A 86 -8.03 11.88 -4.95
N ALA A 87 -7.41 13.07 -5.00
CA ALA A 87 -7.03 13.71 -6.24
C ALA A 87 -6.01 12.85 -7.02
N ALA A 88 -4.94 12.41 -6.36
CA ALA A 88 -3.91 11.56 -6.98
C ALA A 88 -4.50 10.23 -7.52
N THR A 89 -5.36 9.58 -6.72
CA THR A 89 -6.04 8.34 -7.11
C THR A 89 -6.98 8.57 -8.29
N PHE A 90 -7.76 9.66 -8.25
CA PHE A 90 -8.69 10.00 -9.33
C PHE A 90 -7.96 10.22 -10.66
N ASP A 91 -6.91 11.02 -10.66
CA ASP A 91 -6.15 11.34 -11.87
C ASP A 91 -5.57 10.07 -12.51
N ARG A 92 -4.98 9.21 -11.72
CA ARG A 92 -4.40 7.97 -12.23
C ARG A 92 -5.46 6.99 -12.72
N LYS A 93 -6.56 6.84 -11.98
CA LYS A 93 -7.71 6.03 -12.38
C LYS A 93 -8.32 6.53 -13.69
N PHE A 94 -8.46 7.84 -13.84
CA PHE A 94 -8.96 8.45 -15.06
C PHE A 94 -8.05 8.15 -16.26
N GLN A 95 -6.72 8.30 -16.10
CA GLN A 95 -5.74 7.98 -17.13
C GLN A 95 -5.84 6.51 -17.57
N TYR A 96 -5.86 5.55 -16.63
CA TYR A 96 -6.03 4.13 -16.96
C TYR A 96 -7.34 3.86 -17.68
N SER A 97 -8.43 4.45 -17.22
CA SER A 97 -9.75 4.26 -17.82
C SER A 97 -9.83 4.79 -19.27
N CYS A 98 -9.26 5.96 -19.51
CA CYS A 98 -9.20 6.55 -20.86
C CYS A 98 -8.32 5.70 -21.78
N HIS A 99 -7.17 5.26 -21.30
CA HIS A 99 -6.26 4.45 -22.12
C HIS A 99 -6.85 3.09 -22.48
N ILE A 100 -7.47 2.39 -21.51
CA ILE A 100 -8.17 1.12 -21.80
C ILE A 100 -9.30 1.32 -22.82
N LYS A 101 -10.10 2.39 -22.69
CA LYS A 101 -11.16 2.68 -23.67
C LYS A 101 -10.59 2.92 -25.07
N LEU A 102 -9.48 3.64 -25.17
CA LEU A 102 -8.79 3.87 -26.44
C LEU A 102 -8.33 2.54 -27.07
N LEU A 103 -7.71 1.67 -26.30
CA LEU A 103 -7.23 0.37 -26.75
C LEU A 103 -8.36 -0.61 -27.12
N GLN A 104 -9.54 -0.44 -26.54
CA GLN A 104 -10.74 -1.20 -26.90
C GLN A 104 -11.55 -0.58 -28.05
N SER A 105 -11.07 0.52 -28.64
CA SER A 105 -11.71 1.12 -29.81
C SER A 105 -11.68 0.18 -31.02
N GLU A 106 -12.52 0.44 -32.02
CA GLU A 106 -12.62 -0.41 -33.23
C GLU A 106 -11.28 -0.64 -33.93
N ALA A 107 -10.40 0.37 -33.89
CA ALA A 107 -9.09 0.29 -34.53
C ALA A 107 -8.13 -0.72 -33.87
N LEU A 108 -8.26 -0.97 -32.57
CA LEU A 108 -7.33 -1.80 -31.78
C LEU A 108 -7.97 -3.03 -31.12
N ASN A 109 -9.28 -3.22 -31.28
CA ASN A 109 -10.01 -4.30 -30.61
C ASN A 109 -9.56 -5.72 -31.01
N ASN A 110 -8.90 -5.84 -32.16
CA ASN A 110 -8.29 -7.09 -32.63
C ASN A 110 -6.95 -7.41 -31.96
N ILE A 111 -6.29 -6.40 -31.37
CA ILE A 111 -4.97 -6.53 -30.75
C ILE A 111 -5.09 -6.60 -29.23
N PHE A 112 -5.99 -5.84 -28.64
CA PHE A 112 -6.13 -5.76 -27.19
C PHE A 112 -7.56 -6.06 -26.73
N LYS A 113 -7.67 -6.89 -25.70
CA LYS A 113 -8.94 -7.17 -25.02
C LYS A 113 -8.76 -7.04 -23.52
N TYR A 114 -9.64 -6.26 -22.88
CA TYR A 114 -9.77 -6.23 -21.42
C TYR A 114 -10.99 -7.03 -21.02
N GLU A 115 -10.79 -8.05 -20.17
CA GLU A 115 -11.85 -8.91 -19.65
C GLU A 115 -11.94 -8.76 -18.13
N ARG A 116 -13.12 -8.40 -17.65
CA ARG A 116 -13.36 -8.32 -16.21
C ARG A 116 -13.85 -9.66 -15.69
N GLY A 117 -13.08 -10.26 -14.79
CA GLY A 117 -13.39 -11.57 -14.22
C GLY A 117 -12.16 -12.21 -13.54
N LEU A 118 -12.41 -13.35 -12.88
CA LEU A 118 -11.37 -14.17 -12.28
C LEU A 118 -10.81 -15.12 -13.33
N GLY A 119 -9.51 -15.02 -13.62
CA GLY A 119 -8.81 -15.94 -14.49
C GLY A 119 -8.27 -17.15 -13.72
N THR A 120 -8.59 -18.33 -14.17
CA THR A 120 -8.13 -19.61 -13.59
C THR A 120 -7.53 -20.50 -14.68
N PHE A 121 -6.39 -21.12 -14.39
CA PHE A 121 -5.77 -22.09 -15.30
C PHE A 121 -6.61 -23.34 -15.42
N ILE A 122 -6.90 -23.76 -16.67
CA ILE A 122 -7.36 -25.10 -16.99
C ILE A 122 -6.15 -25.99 -17.29
N ASP A 123 -5.22 -25.47 -18.09
CA ASP A 123 -3.93 -26.07 -18.42
C ASP A 123 -2.91 -24.98 -18.78
N ASN A 124 -1.75 -25.35 -19.34
CA ASN A 124 -0.66 -24.43 -19.65
C ASN A 124 -1.02 -23.34 -20.69
N HIS A 125 -2.10 -23.50 -21.43
CA HIS A 125 -2.51 -22.59 -22.50
C HIS A 125 -3.98 -22.16 -22.41
N HIS A 126 -4.80 -22.82 -21.60
CA HIS A 126 -6.23 -22.52 -21.50
C HIS A 126 -6.54 -21.85 -20.15
N ILE A 127 -7.18 -20.70 -20.23
CA ILE A 127 -7.65 -19.94 -19.07
C ILE A 127 -9.17 -19.87 -19.11
N GLU A 128 -9.79 -20.23 -18.01
CA GLU A 128 -11.18 -19.95 -17.75
C GLU A 128 -11.34 -18.59 -17.11
N ILE A 129 -12.22 -17.76 -17.62
CA ILE A 129 -12.56 -16.45 -17.08
C ILE A 129 -13.95 -16.52 -16.50
N GLN A 130 -14.06 -16.49 -15.17
CA GLN A 130 -15.33 -16.40 -14.47
C GLN A 130 -15.73 -14.94 -14.33
N LYS A 131 -16.82 -14.54 -15.00
CA LYS A 131 -17.35 -13.18 -14.94
C LYS A 131 -18.23 -12.97 -13.72
N ASN A 132 -18.43 -11.70 -13.32
CA ASN A 132 -19.25 -11.32 -12.15
C ASN A 132 -20.72 -11.76 -12.23
N ASN A 133 -21.24 -12.06 -13.43
CA ASN A 133 -22.57 -12.61 -13.68
C ASN A 133 -22.63 -14.14 -13.65
N ASN A 134 -21.61 -14.79 -13.10
CA ASN A 134 -21.43 -16.24 -13.04
C ASN A 134 -21.33 -16.95 -14.41
N THR A 135 -21.16 -16.22 -15.49
CA THR A 135 -20.86 -16.86 -16.80
C THR A 135 -19.35 -17.11 -16.90
N THR A 136 -19.00 -18.20 -17.54
CA THR A 136 -17.62 -18.57 -17.81
C THR A 136 -17.29 -18.46 -19.30
N LYS A 137 -16.04 -18.14 -19.59
CA LYS A 137 -15.49 -18.07 -20.94
C LYS A 137 -14.10 -18.68 -20.94
N THR A 138 -13.86 -19.64 -21.82
CA THR A 138 -12.53 -20.21 -22.00
C THR A 138 -11.81 -19.52 -23.18
N ILE A 139 -10.55 -19.19 -22.97
CA ILE A 139 -9.64 -18.63 -23.98
C ILE A 139 -8.39 -19.50 -24.11
N TYR A 140 -7.72 -19.38 -25.24
CA TYR A 140 -6.39 -19.92 -25.47
C TYR A 140 -5.36 -18.79 -25.51
N ALA A 141 -4.20 -18.98 -24.87
CA ALA A 141 -3.05 -18.09 -24.98
C ALA A 141 -1.75 -18.88 -25.17
N GLU A 142 -0.92 -18.43 -26.08
CA GLU A 142 0.37 -19.08 -26.31
C GLU A 142 1.33 -18.86 -25.12
N ASN A 143 1.29 -17.67 -24.53
CA ASN A 143 2.05 -17.30 -23.36
C ASN A 143 1.14 -16.70 -22.28
N ILE A 144 1.49 -16.87 -21.01
CA ILE A 144 0.71 -16.35 -19.91
C ILE A 144 1.64 -15.65 -18.91
N ILE A 145 1.25 -14.44 -18.47
CA ILE A 145 1.90 -13.71 -17.38
C ILE A 145 0.97 -13.69 -16.18
N ILE A 146 1.47 -14.16 -15.04
CA ILE A 146 0.79 -14.09 -13.76
C ILE A 146 1.21 -12.78 -13.08
N ALA A 147 0.29 -11.82 -13.00
CA ALA A 147 0.50 -10.50 -12.40
C ALA A 147 -0.54 -10.20 -11.31
N THR A 148 -0.88 -11.23 -10.52
CA THR A 148 -1.99 -11.21 -9.54
C THR A 148 -1.69 -10.40 -8.29
N GLY A 149 -0.47 -9.90 -8.14
CA GLY A 149 -0.04 -9.04 -7.04
C GLY A 149 0.17 -9.80 -5.71
N SER A 150 0.18 -9.03 -4.64
CA SER A 150 0.36 -9.52 -3.27
C SER A 150 -0.59 -8.80 -2.32
N LYS A 151 -0.73 -9.34 -1.11
CA LYS A 151 -1.48 -8.75 -0.01
C LYS A 151 -0.61 -8.72 1.24
N PRO A 152 -0.87 -7.81 2.19
CA PRO A 152 -0.27 -7.87 3.50
C PRO A 152 -0.47 -9.26 4.13
N ARG A 153 0.57 -9.76 4.79
CA ARG A 153 0.50 -11.06 5.47
C ARG A 153 -0.20 -10.88 6.81
N SER A 154 -1.22 -11.68 7.07
CA SER A 154 -1.83 -11.76 8.39
C SER A 154 -0.82 -12.32 9.39
N LEU A 155 -0.78 -11.73 10.57
CA LEU A 155 -0.04 -12.28 11.71
C LEU A 155 -0.94 -13.29 12.43
N PRO A 156 -0.39 -14.43 12.88
CA PRO A 156 -1.15 -15.36 13.72
C PRO A 156 -1.65 -14.64 14.98
N ASP A 157 -2.85 -14.99 15.41
CA ASP A 157 -3.46 -14.51 16.66
C ASP A 157 -3.73 -12.99 16.75
N ILE A 158 -3.60 -12.25 15.62
CA ILE A 158 -3.95 -10.84 15.53
C ILE A 158 -5.11 -10.68 14.56
N GLU A 159 -6.26 -10.28 15.08
CA GLU A 159 -7.41 -9.94 14.28
C GLU A 159 -7.28 -8.49 13.79
N VAL A 160 -7.16 -8.34 12.46
CA VAL A 160 -7.08 -7.04 11.80
C VAL A 160 -8.50 -6.59 11.48
N ASP A 161 -8.91 -5.43 12.04
CA ASP A 161 -10.23 -4.82 11.82
C ASP A 161 -10.20 -3.68 10.79
N GLU A 162 -9.00 -3.29 10.32
CA GLU A 162 -8.74 -2.14 9.44
C GLU A 162 -9.27 -0.80 9.97
N GLU A 163 -9.49 -0.71 11.29
CA GLU A 163 -9.92 0.50 12.00
C GLU A 163 -8.91 0.89 13.09
N ILE A 164 -8.67 0.00 14.06
CA ILE A 164 -7.72 0.19 15.17
C ILE A 164 -6.47 -0.64 14.93
N ILE A 165 -6.65 -1.90 14.53
CA ILE A 165 -5.58 -2.81 14.13
C ILE A 165 -5.66 -2.94 12.62
N MET A 166 -4.75 -2.30 11.92
CA MET A 166 -4.79 -2.18 10.47
C MET A 166 -3.50 -2.68 9.82
N THR A 167 -3.65 -3.09 8.58
CA THR A 167 -2.51 -3.25 7.68
C THR A 167 -2.16 -1.90 7.03
N SER A 168 -1.15 -1.89 6.17
CA SER A 168 -0.86 -0.71 5.33
C SER A 168 -2.04 -0.28 4.45
N ASP A 169 -2.97 -1.20 4.15
CA ASP A 169 -4.13 -0.93 3.32
C ASP A 169 -5.19 -0.11 4.08
N GLY A 170 -5.29 -0.27 5.41
CA GLY A 170 -6.23 0.46 6.26
C GLY A 170 -5.88 1.94 6.46
N VAL A 171 -4.61 2.30 6.32
CA VAL A 171 -4.15 3.68 6.57
C VAL A 171 -4.89 4.71 5.70
N ASP A 172 -5.23 4.36 4.46
CA ASP A 172 -5.95 5.24 3.55
C ASP A 172 -7.40 5.53 4.00
N HIS A 173 -7.92 4.72 4.92
CA HIS A 173 -9.30 4.79 5.41
C HIS A 173 -9.43 5.42 6.81
N MET A 174 -8.32 5.82 7.42
CA MET A 174 -8.34 6.51 8.71
C MET A 174 -9.22 7.76 8.65
N SER A 175 -9.88 8.06 9.77
CA SER A 175 -10.75 9.23 9.90
C SER A 175 -10.02 10.48 10.38
N ASP A 176 -8.93 10.32 11.13
CA ASP A 176 -8.12 11.42 11.66
C ASP A 176 -6.70 10.92 12.00
N PHE A 177 -5.79 11.83 12.32
CA PHE A 177 -4.49 11.50 12.88
C PHE A 177 -4.65 10.86 14.25
N PRO A 178 -4.12 9.65 14.48
CA PRO A 178 -4.11 9.08 15.83
C PRO A 178 -3.14 9.87 16.72
N LYS A 179 -3.46 10.02 18.02
CA LYS A 179 -2.54 10.64 18.98
C LYS A 179 -1.23 9.85 19.10
N SER A 180 -1.34 8.53 18.97
CA SER A 180 -0.18 7.61 18.97
C SER A 180 -0.43 6.45 18.01
N MET A 181 0.65 5.92 17.43
CA MET A 181 0.63 4.80 16.51
C MET A 181 1.78 3.85 16.85
N VAL A 182 1.46 2.56 16.92
CA VAL A 182 2.47 1.50 16.96
C VAL A 182 2.56 0.85 15.60
N ILE A 183 3.74 0.83 15.05
CA ILE A 183 4.07 0.17 13.79
C ILE A 183 4.86 -1.10 14.12
N VAL A 184 4.30 -2.26 13.76
CA VAL A 184 4.93 -3.56 13.97
C VAL A 184 5.63 -4.01 12.70
N GLY A 185 6.95 -4.04 12.76
CA GLY A 185 7.84 -4.36 11.64
C GLY A 185 8.61 -3.13 11.14
N ALA A 186 9.93 -3.13 11.34
CA ALA A 186 10.83 -2.05 10.89
C ALA A 186 11.46 -2.35 9.51
N GLY A 187 10.72 -2.99 8.62
CA GLY A 187 11.04 -3.10 7.21
C GLY A 187 10.73 -1.80 6.45
N VAL A 188 10.85 -1.84 5.12
CA VAL A 188 10.67 -0.66 4.25
C VAL A 188 9.33 0.05 4.50
N ILE A 189 8.22 -0.70 4.53
CA ILE A 189 6.88 -0.14 4.73
C ILE A 189 6.75 0.51 6.12
N GLY A 190 7.22 -0.18 7.17
CA GLY A 190 7.15 0.35 8.53
C GLY A 190 7.96 1.63 8.71
N CYS A 191 9.20 1.68 8.19
CA CYS A 191 10.03 2.88 8.22
C CYS A 191 9.43 4.02 7.39
N GLU A 192 8.79 3.72 6.26
CA GLU A 192 8.11 4.72 5.44
C GLU A 192 6.95 5.37 6.20
N TYR A 193 6.05 4.58 6.80
CA TYR A 193 4.94 5.12 7.59
C TYR A 193 5.42 5.83 8.85
N ALA A 194 6.46 5.31 9.52
CA ALA A 194 7.07 6.00 10.65
C ALA A 194 7.57 7.40 10.27
N THR A 195 8.22 7.53 9.10
CA THR A 195 8.66 8.81 8.55
C THR A 195 7.47 9.73 8.22
N ILE A 196 6.44 9.20 7.56
CA ILE A 196 5.26 9.98 7.17
C ILE A 196 4.58 10.60 8.39
N PHE A 197 4.25 9.76 9.39
CA PHE A 197 3.49 10.23 10.56
C PHE A 197 4.33 11.10 11.50
N SER A 198 5.63 10.85 11.63
CA SER A 198 6.52 11.74 12.38
C SER A 198 6.64 13.12 11.71
N ASN A 199 6.76 13.18 10.39
CA ASN A 199 6.84 14.44 9.65
C ASN A 199 5.56 15.28 9.75
N PHE A 200 4.39 14.66 9.82
CA PHE A 200 3.13 15.37 10.07
C PHE A 200 3.07 16.00 11.47
N GLY A 201 3.85 15.48 12.43
CA GLY A 201 3.99 16.06 13.77
C GLY A 201 2.77 15.97 14.67
N LYS A 202 1.76 15.18 14.29
CA LYS A 202 0.50 15.04 15.04
C LYS A 202 0.37 13.72 15.77
N THR A 203 1.20 12.75 15.45
CA THR A 203 1.14 11.38 15.94
C THR A 203 2.44 11.01 16.63
N LYS A 204 2.37 10.51 17.86
CA LYS A 204 3.53 9.91 18.51
C LYS A 204 3.74 8.51 17.96
N VAL A 205 4.88 8.27 17.30
CA VAL A 205 5.16 7.03 16.56
C VAL A 205 6.10 6.14 17.36
N TYR A 206 5.69 4.86 17.49
CA TYR A 206 6.50 3.78 18.03
C TYR A 206 6.72 2.73 16.95
N LEU A 207 7.97 2.40 16.68
CA LEU A 207 8.36 1.38 15.71
C LEU A 207 8.96 0.19 16.44
N ILE A 208 8.35 -0.98 16.28
CA ILE A 208 8.72 -2.19 17.01
C ILE A 208 9.17 -3.26 16.02
N ASP A 209 10.33 -3.87 16.24
CA ASP A 209 10.79 -5.00 15.45
C ASP A 209 11.57 -6.02 16.31
N ARG A 210 11.45 -7.29 15.95
CA ARG A 210 12.24 -8.38 16.55
C ARG A 210 13.71 -8.35 16.17
N SER A 211 14.04 -7.69 15.06
CA SER A 211 15.41 -7.55 14.58
C SER A 211 16.22 -6.58 15.43
N GLU A 212 17.51 -6.66 15.37
CA GLU A 212 18.44 -5.78 16.11
C GLU A 212 18.44 -4.35 15.56
N ARG A 213 18.17 -4.19 14.26
CA ARG A 213 18.20 -2.91 13.54
C ARG A 213 17.00 -2.76 12.62
N VAL A 214 16.66 -1.53 12.29
CA VAL A 214 15.68 -1.23 11.24
C VAL A 214 16.24 -1.68 9.88
N LEU A 215 15.36 -1.95 8.92
CA LEU A 215 15.77 -2.39 7.56
C LEU A 215 16.82 -3.51 7.59
N PRO A 216 16.56 -4.65 8.24
CA PRO A 216 17.58 -5.67 8.52
C PRO A 216 18.20 -6.32 7.29
N PHE A 217 17.60 -6.13 6.12
CA PHE A 217 18.09 -6.66 4.84
C PHE A 217 18.92 -5.65 4.02
N GLU A 218 18.99 -4.40 4.48
CA GLU A 218 19.81 -3.37 3.86
C GLU A 218 21.21 -3.32 4.50
N ASP A 219 22.13 -2.57 3.87
CA ASP A 219 23.45 -2.34 4.42
C ASP A 219 23.36 -1.66 5.79
N GLU A 220 24.31 -1.99 6.65
CA GLU A 220 24.34 -1.51 8.04
C GLU A 220 24.37 0.01 8.14
N ASP A 221 25.23 0.64 7.33
CA ASP A 221 25.36 2.09 7.25
C ASP A 221 24.03 2.77 6.88
N ILE A 222 23.26 2.15 5.97
CA ILE A 222 21.93 2.66 5.57
C ILE A 222 20.92 2.47 6.70
N SER A 223 20.94 1.31 7.37
CA SER A 223 20.09 1.04 8.53
C SER A 223 20.34 2.06 9.66
N GLU A 224 21.60 2.35 9.96
CA GLU A 224 21.99 3.31 10.99
C GLU A 224 21.53 4.71 10.63
N LEU A 225 21.77 5.15 9.38
CA LEU A 225 21.34 6.47 8.89
C LEU A 225 19.82 6.65 9.02
N ILE A 226 19.05 5.66 8.61
CA ILE A 226 17.58 5.71 8.69
C ILE A 226 17.11 5.67 10.14
N SER A 227 17.72 4.85 11.00
CA SER A 227 17.41 4.78 12.43
C SER A 227 17.63 6.13 13.10
N ASN A 228 18.78 6.75 12.89
CA ASN A 228 19.13 8.05 13.45
C ASN A 228 18.15 9.12 13.00
N ASN A 229 17.82 9.15 11.70
CA ASN A 229 16.84 10.10 11.16
C ASN A 229 15.45 9.93 11.77
N LEU A 230 14.98 8.69 11.95
CA LEU A 230 13.69 8.40 12.60
C LEU A 230 13.69 8.89 14.06
N ILE A 231 14.77 8.62 14.83
CA ILE A 231 14.90 9.04 16.22
C ILE A 231 14.93 10.57 16.33
N GLU A 232 15.70 11.25 15.49
CA GLU A 232 15.76 12.72 15.41
C GLU A 232 14.38 13.33 15.11
N ASN A 233 13.54 12.61 14.37
CA ASN A 233 12.17 13.00 14.07
C ASN A 233 11.15 12.57 15.14
N GLY A 234 11.61 12.13 16.30
CA GLY A 234 10.76 11.81 17.44
C GLY A 234 10.11 10.42 17.42
N VAL A 235 10.52 9.53 16.51
CA VAL A 235 10.09 8.14 16.50
C VAL A 235 10.81 7.38 17.63
N THR A 236 10.05 6.64 18.43
CA THR A 236 10.61 5.73 19.44
C THR A 236 10.78 4.35 18.80
N ILE A 237 12.01 3.85 18.71
CA ILE A 237 12.33 2.55 18.10
C ILE A 237 12.59 1.53 19.21
N HIS A 238 11.90 0.40 19.14
CA HIS A 238 12.08 -0.76 20.00
C HIS A 238 12.59 -1.94 19.16
N SER A 239 13.91 -2.15 19.17
CA SER A 239 14.57 -3.29 18.53
C SER A 239 14.60 -4.50 19.47
N LYS A 240 14.75 -5.72 18.91
CA LYS A 240 14.73 -7.00 19.67
C LYS A 240 13.45 -7.18 20.50
N ALA A 241 12.37 -6.54 20.09
CA ALA A 241 11.07 -6.61 20.75
C ALA A 241 10.13 -7.51 19.94
N GLN A 242 9.65 -8.57 20.57
CA GLN A 242 8.67 -9.46 19.98
C GLN A 242 7.29 -9.14 20.53
N LEU A 243 6.32 -9.00 19.62
CA LEU A 243 4.92 -8.85 19.99
C LEU A 243 4.39 -10.20 20.46
N GLU A 244 4.12 -10.34 21.76
CA GLU A 244 3.54 -11.55 22.33
C GLU A 244 2.02 -11.56 22.19
N ARG A 245 1.38 -10.43 22.47
CA ARG A 245 -0.07 -10.34 22.50
C ARG A 245 -0.54 -8.94 22.19
N LEU A 246 -1.57 -8.88 21.37
CA LEU A 246 -2.32 -7.67 21.08
C LEU A 246 -3.77 -7.90 21.51
N GLU A 247 -4.23 -7.16 22.49
CA GLU A 247 -5.60 -7.25 23.00
C GLU A 247 -6.29 -5.90 22.91
N LYS A 248 -7.48 -5.91 22.33
CA LYS A 248 -8.41 -4.78 22.38
C LYS A 248 -9.34 -4.98 23.59
N LYS A 249 -9.23 -4.12 24.60
CA LYS A 249 -10.12 -4.11 25.77
C LYS A 249 -10.63 -2.70 26.00
N ASN A 250 -11.95 -2.50 26.00
CA ASN A 250 -12.59 -1.22 26.31
C ASN A 250 -12.02 -0.04 25.49
N ASP A 251 -11.84 -0.23 24.17
CA ASP A 251 -11.21 0.74 23.26
C ASP A 251 -9.73 1.10 23.58
N GLU A 252 -9.10 0.30 24.43
CA GLU A 252 -7.67 0.38 24.71
C GLU A 252 -6.94 -0.78 24.02
N LEU A 253 -5.78 -0.47 23.44
CA LEU A 253 -4.90 -1.47 22.87
C LEU A 253 -3.79 -1.80 23.84
N TYR A 254 -3.68 -3.08 24.22
CA TYR A 254 -2.63 -3.59 25.08
C TYR A 254 -1.63 -4.37 24.25
N LEU A 255 -0.39 -3.95 24.28
CA LEU A 255 0.72 -4.60 23.62
C LEU A 255 1.68 -5.10 24.68
N LYS A 256 1.89 -6.42 24.73
CA LYS A 256 2.86 -7.05 25.61
C LYS A 256 4.07 -7.52 24.81
N SER A 257 5.26 -7.22 25.30
CA SER A 257 6.54 -7.65 24.73
C SER A 257 7.19 -8.71 25.63
N GLU A 258 7.88 -9.69 25.06
CA GLU A 258 8.65 -10.72 25.79
C GLU A 258 9.76 -10.14 26.69
N ASN A 259 10.11 -8.88 26.53
CA ASN A 259 11.22 -8.27 27.25
C ASN A 259 10.69 -7.38 28.36
N ASP A 260 10.86 -7.77 29.64
CA ASP A 260 10.48 -7.00 30.82
C ASP A 260 11.11 -5.57 30.88
N SER A 261 12.01 -5.27 29.96
CA SER A 261 12.66 -3.96 29.81
C SER A 261 11.78 -2.91 29.10
N TYR A 262 10.65 -3.30 28.51
CA TYR A 262 9.75 -2.39 27.82
C TYR A 262 8.42 -2.31 28.58
N PRO A 263 7.92 -1.10 28.86
CA PRO A 263 6.62 -0.95 29.50
C PRO A 263 5.52 -1.54 28.65
N ASP A 264 4.55 -2.17 29.30
CA ASP A 264 3.29 -2.51 28.66
C ASP A 264 2.70 -1.25 28.05
N PHE A 265 2.51 -1.24 26.71
CA PHE A 265 1.93 -0.08 26.05
C PHE A 265 0.41 -0.14 26.20
N ASN A 266 -0.13 0.84 26.91
CA ASN A 266 -1.57 1.05 27.02
C ASN A 266 -1.93 2.28 26.16
N PHE A 267 -2.61 2.04 25.05
CA PHE A 267 -3.08 3.09 24.16
C PHE A 267 -4.57 3.31 24.39
N LYS A 268 -4.90 4.41 25.04
CA LYS A 268 -6.29 4.84 25.22
C LYS A 268 -6.76 5.52 23.93
N ASN A 269 -7.83 5.00 23.35
CA ASN A 269 -8.59 5.73 22.33
C ASN A 269 -9.33 6.87 23.05
N HIS A 270 -8.72 8.04 23.12
CA HIS A 270 -9.39 9.24 23.59
C HIS A 270 -10.03 9.95 22.40
N ASN A 271 -11.23 9.49 22.03
CA ASN A 271 -12.21 10.30 21.31
C ASN A 271 -12.99 11.13 22.36
N GLU A 272 -12.30 12.03 23.08
CA GLU A 272 -12.91 13.10 23.86
C GLU A 272 -12.02 14.36 23.76
#